data_68386acfb286b0d49f641f087651c9e3
#
_entry.id   68386acfb286b0d49f641f087651c9e3
#
_cell.length_a   1.000
_cell.length_b   1.000
_cell.length_c   1.000
_cell.angle_alpha   90.00
_cell.angle_beta   90.00
_cell.angle_gamma   90.00
#
_symmetry.space_group_name_H-M   'P 1'
#
loop_
_entity.id
_entity.type
_entity.pdbx_description
1 polymer ?
#
loop_
_entity_poly.entity_id
_entity_poly.type
_entity_poly.pdbx_seq_one_letter_code
_entity_poly.pdbx_strand_id
1 'polypeptide(L)'
;MKKTILIIGAGFGGFWSALSAVRLLDQHDRQDISVQVLAPVAELRVRPRFYEPQVHTMRTSLTQLFEATGVQFIPGLARQIDVAQHTVTYQDTAGMTATLGYSALVLAAGSQLNLPDIEGLQAHAFNVDSIEQAERLETHMQRLAALPDTPARSTVVVAGGGFTGIETACEMPARLREILGADCQPRVIIIDRGQSVGASMGTAIAPVIAEATAELGVEWCLSSSVVAVDEHGVTLADGQRIDAATVVWTAGVRASELTAQV
;
A
#
# COMPACT_ATOMS: atom_id res chain seq x y z
N MET A 1 35.30 14.07 -10.85
CA MET A 1 33.83 14.16 -10.64
C MET A 1 33.49 13.62 -9.27
N LYS A 2 32.59 14.25 -8.53
CA LYS A 2 32.08 13.73 -7.26
C LYS A 2 31.32 12.42 -7.52
N LYS A 3 31.60 11.37 -6.75
CA LYS A 3 30.85 10.10 -6.86
C LYS A 3 29.43 10.28 -6.31
N THR A 4 28.46 9.53 -6.82
CA THR A 4 27.07 9.64 -6.40
C THR A 4 26.53 8.29 -5.99
N ILE A 5 25.97 8.21 -4.79
CA ILE A 5 25.06 7.14 -4.37
C ILE A 5 23.65 7.64 -4.69
N LEU A 6 23.00 7.03 -5.68
CA LEU A 6 21.62 7.36 -6.05
C LEU A 6 20.68 6.34 -5.43
N ILE A 7 19.62 6.81 -4.76
CA ILE A 7 18.61 5.99 -4.10
C ILE A 7 17.26 6.30 -4.77
N ILE A 8 16.62 5.28 -5.32
CA ILE A 8 15.28 5.40 -5.92
C ILE A 8 14.23 5.02 -4.88
N GLY A 9 13.44 6.01 -4.47
CA GLY A 9 12.37 5.87 -3.48
C GLY A 9 12.71 6.50 -2.14
N ALA A 10 11.74 7.20 -1.52
CA ALA A 10 11.84 7.87 -0.22
C ALA A 10 11.06 7.13 0.90
N GLY A 11 10.58 5.91 0.65
CA GLY A 11 9.99 5.04 1.67
C GLY A 11 11.02 4.54 2.69
N PHE A 12 10.62 3.66 3.63
CA PHE A 12 11.50 3.18 4.70
C PHE A 12 12.85 2.68 4.21
N GLY A 13 12.88 1.86 3.15
CA GLY A 13 14.14 1.34 2.61
C GLY A 13 15.06 2.43 2.08
N GLY A 14 14.53 3.35 1.28
CA GLY A 14 15.32 4.46 0.71
C GLY A 14 15.74 5.47 1.75
N PHE A 15 14.85 5.84 2.64
CA PHE A 15 15.12 6.75 3.76
C PHE A 15 16.27 6.25 4.65
N TRP A 16 16.18 5.00 5.15
CA TRP A 16 17.24 4.44 5.98
C TRP A 16 18.55 4.21 5.23
N SER A 17 18.47 3.88 3.93
CA SER A 17 19.67 3.78 3.08
C SER A 17 20.37 5.13 2.97
N ALA A 18 19.61 6.23 2.77
CA ALA A 18 20.17 7.57 2.69
C ALA A 18 20.87 8.00 3.98
N LEU A 19 20.19 7.86 5.13
CA LEU A 19 20.78 8.21 6.43
C LEU A 19 22.00 7.35 6.80
N SER A 20 21.93 6.05 6.50
CA SER A 20 23.06 5.15 6.74
C SER A 20 24.26 5.50 5.87
N ALA A 21 24.02 5.85 4.59
CA ALA A 21 25.09 6.27 3.69
C ALA A 21 25.76 7.57 4.19
N VAL A 22 24.98 8.60 4.53
CA VAL A 22 25.54 9.87 5.06
C VAL A 22 26.33 9.62 6.34
N ARG A 23 25.78 8.88 7.30
CA ARG A 23 26.46 8.55 8.55
C ARG A 23 27.82 7.86 8.31
N LEU A 24 27.88 6.90 7.39
CA LEU A 24 29.12 6.20 7.07
C LEU A 24 30.12 7.12 6.36
N LEU A 25 29.66 8.00 5.48
CA LEU A 25 30.51 8.97 4.82
C LEU A 25 31.13 9.95 5.83
N ASP A 26 30.36 10.42 6.81
CA ASP A 26 30.86 11.28 7.89
C ASP A 26 31.88 10.56 8.77
N GLN A 27 31.61 9.30 9.16
CA GLN A 27 32.51 8.48 9.97
C GLN A 27 33.87 8.22 9.29
N HIS A 28 33.89 8.24 7.95
CA HIS A 28 35.08 7.98 7.15
C HIS A 28 35.65 9.24 6.48
N ASP A 29 35.17 10.42 6.85
CA ASP A 29 35.55 11.72 6.30
C ASP A 29 35.52 11.79 4.76
N ARG A 30 34.46 11.17 4.16
CA ARG A 30 34.30 11.05 2.70
C ARG A 30 33.44 12.17 2.13
N GLN A 31 34.08 13.28 1.74
CA GLN A 31 33.44 14.46 1.17
C GLN A 31 33.33 14.41 -0.39
N ASP A 32 34.00 13.45 -0.98
CA ASP A 32 34.04 13.22 -2.43
C ASP A 32 32.79 12.46 -2.97
N ILE A 33 31.89 12.05 -2.08
CA ILE A 33 30.67 11.29 -2.42
C ILE A 33 29.44 12.11 -2.03
N SER A 34 28.41 12.12 -2.89
CA SER A 34 27.11 12.70 -2.62
C SER A 34 26.05 11.60 -2.50
N VAL A 35 25.04 11.82 -1.65
CA VAL A 35 23.87 10.95 -1.51
C VAL A 35 22.68 11.68 -2.11
N GLN A 36 22.02 11.06 -3.08
CA GLN A 36 20.84 11.60 -3.77
C GLN A 36 19.66 10.65 -3.60
N VAL A 37 18.47 11.19 -3.32
CA VAL A 37 17.20 10.44 -3.27
C VAL A 37 16.29 10.95 -4.37
N LEU A 38 15.93 10.09 -5.30
CA LEU A 38 14.96 10.34 -6.36
C LEU A 38 13.61 9.75 -5.97
N ALA A 39 12.60 10.57 -5.74
CA ALA A 39 11.24 10.15 -5.48
C ALA A 39 10.24 11.26 -5.83
N PRO A 40 8.95 10.94 -6.08
CA PRO A 40 7.94 11.96 -6.40
C PRO A 40 7.78 13.02 -5.31
N VAL A 41 7.84 12.61 -4.04
CA VAL A 41 7.70 13.49 -2.87
C VAL A 41 8.71 13.12 -1.78
N ALA A 42 9.18 14.12 -1.02
CA ALA A 42 10.04 13.92 0.16
C ALA A 42 9.18 13.61 1.39
N GLU A 43 8.51 12.46 1.37
CA GLU A 43 7.65 12.01 2.47
C GLU A 43 7.97 10.57 2.88
N LEU A 44 8.01 10.33 4.19
CA LEU A 44 7.92 9.00 4.75
C LEU A 44 6.45 8.67 5.00
N ARG A 45 5.97 7.61 4.39
CA ARG A 45 4.58 7.15 4.47
C ARG A 45 4.53 5.80 5.18
N VAL A 46 3.71 5.70 6.22
CA VAL A 46 3.58 4.48 7.03
C VAL A 46 2.55 3.53 6.41
N ARG A 47 2.86 3.03 5.20
CA ARG A 47 1.96 2.19 4.39
C ARG A 47 1.35 0.99 5.14
N PRO A 48 2.06 0.29 6.05
CA PRO A 48 1.45 -0.81 6.82
C PRO A 48 0.27 -0.40 7.71
N ARG A 49 0.02 0.90 7.89
CA ARG A 49 -1.07 1.41 8.73
C ARG A 49 -2.19 2.10 7.92
N PHE A 50 -2.18 2.05 6.61
CA PHE A 50 -3.17 2.75 5.78
C PHE A 50 -4.60 2.18 5.88
N TYR A 51 -4.81 1.05 6.55
CA TYR A 51 -6.13 0.53 6.90
C TYR A 51 -6.76 1.22 8.12
N GLU A 52 -5.97 1.92 8.93
CA GLU A 52 -6.43 2.62 10.13
C GLU A 52 -7.16 3.93 9.78
N PRO A 53 -7.98 4.48 10.69
CA PRO A 53 -8.60 5.80 10.52
C PRO A 53 -7.56 6.92 10.58
N GLN A 54 -7.96 8.12 10.09
CA GLN A 54 -7.12 9.32 10.04
C GLN A 54 -5.83 9.10 9.23
N VAL A 55 -5.93 8.41 8.12
CA VAL A 55 -4.80 7.99 7.27
C VAL A 55 -3.90 9.17 6.84
N HIS A 56 -4.44 10.39 6.75
CA HIS A 56 -3.70 11.61 6.44
C HIS A 56 -2.57 11.89 7.44
N THR A 57 -2.65 11.36 8.67
CA THR A 57 -1.61 11.49 9.70
C THR A 57 -0.45 10.52 9.52
N MET A 58 -0.58 9.54 8.63
CA MET A 58 0.38 8.46 8.44
C MET A 58 1.48 8.82 7.43
N ARG A 59 1.82 10.09 7.38
CA ARG A 59 2.92 10.64 6.59
C ARG A 59 3.64 11.74 7.33
N THR A 60 4.94 11.89 7.05
CA THR A 60 5.75 13.00 7.55
C THR A 60 6.71 13.47 6.48
N SER A 61 6.95 14.80 6.43
CA SER A 61 7.92 15.38 5.50
C SER A 61 9.35 15.00 5.89
N LEU A 62 10.16 14.66 4.90
CA LEU A 62 11.59 14.38 5.04
C LEU A 62 12.46 15.59 4.66
N THR A 63 11.88 16.69 4.20
CA THR A 63 12.61 17.84 3.66
C THR A 63 13.64 18.39 4.63
N GLN A 64 13.22 18.75 5.84
CA GLN A 64 14.13 19.30 6.85
C GLN A 64 15.25 18.32 7.25
N LEU A 65 14.93 17.02 7.31
CA LEU A 65 15.90 16.00 7.65
C LEU A 65 16.93 15.81 6.52
N PHE A 66 16.50 15.79 5.28
CA PHE A 66 17.41 15.72 4.13
C PHE A 66 18.31 16.95 4.04
N GLU A 67 17.75 18.15 4.26
CA GLU A 67 18.54 19.40 4.35
C GLU A 67 19.59 19.33 5.46
N ALA A 68 19.19 18.94 6.67
CA ALA A 68 20.08 18.87 7.83
C ALA A 68 21.19 17.81 7.69
N THR A 69 20.94 16.76 6.92
CA THR A 69 21.89 15.66 6.71
C THR A 69 22.69 15.77 5.40
N GLY A 70 22.41 16.79 4.57
CA GLY A 70 23.08 16.97 3.28
C GLY A 70 22.66 15.97 2.19
N VAL A 71 21.55 15.24 2.39
CA VAL A 71 20.95 14.39 1.38
C VAL A 71 20.29 15.27 0.32
N GLN A 72 20.64 15.08 -0.94
CA GLN A 72 20.06 15.84 -2.05
C GLN A 72 18.77 15.15 -2.51
N PHE A 73 17.62 15.79 -2.28
CA PHE A 73 16.34 15.29 -2.78
C PHE A 73 16.10 15.77 -4.22
N ILE A 74 15.71 14.85 -5.10
CA ILE A 74 15.37 15.11 -6.50
C ILE A 74 13.90 14.71 -6.68
N PRO A 75 12.99 15.70 -6.86
CA PRO A 75 11.59 15.40 -7.07
C PRO A 75 11.36 14.85 -8.47
N GLY A 76 10.89 13.60 -8.58
CA GLY A 76 10.63 12.97 -9.86
C GLY A 76 10.35 11.48 -9.74
N LEU A 77 9.87 10.91 -10.83
CA LEU A 77 9.51 9.50 -10.93
C LEU A 77 10.50 8.79 -11.86
N ALA A 78 11.29 7.87 -11.30
CA ALA A 78 12.18 7.01 -12.07
C ALA A 78 11.39 6.19 -13.09
N ARG A 79 11.87 6.16 -14.34
CA ARG A 79 11.22 5.46 -15.45
C ARG A 79 12.05 4.32 -16.00
N GLN A 80 13.36 4.51 -16.08
CA GLN A 80 14.27 3.54 -16.66
C GLN A 80 15.62 3.57 -15.95
N ILE A 81 16.21 2.39 -15.78
CA ILE A 81 17.55 2.18 -15.25
C ILE A 81 18.40 1.58 -16.36
N ASP A 82 19.51 2.21 -16.70
CA ASP A 82 20.54 1.64 -17.56
C ASP A 82 21.75 1.27 -16.70
N VAL A 83 21.86 -0.01 -16.39
CA VAL A 83 22.93 -0.54 -15.55
C VAL A 83 24.29 -0.45 -16.24
N ALA A 84 24.34 -0.61 -17.57
CA ALA A 84 25.59 -0.56 -18.34
C ALA A 84 26.17 0.85 -18.41
N GLN A 85 25.31 1.87 -18.52
CA GLN A 85 25.71 3.27 -18.56
C GLN A 85 25.73 3.93 -17.16
N HIS A 86 25.32 3.22 -16.11
CA HIS A 86 25.18 3.75 -14.75
C HIS A 86 24.29 5.01 -14.72
N THR A 87 23.12 4.97 -15.37
CA THR A 87 22.18 6.10 -15.45
C THR A 87 20.76 5.70 -15.10
N VAL A 88 20.00 6.69 -14.60
CA VAL A 88 18.55 6.58 -14.34
C VAL A 88 17.85 7.70 -15.09
N THR A 89 16.93 7.33 -15.98
CA THR A 89 16.02 8.29 -16.62
C THR A 89 14.78 8.46 -15.75
N TYR A 90 14.40 9.72 -15.50
CA TYR A 90 13.24 10.04 -14.66
C TYR A 90 12.41 11.17 -15.29
N GLN A 91 11.17 11.27 -14.88
CA GLN A 91 10.27 12.37 -15.21
C GLN A 91 10.18 13.29 -13.99
N ASP A 92 10.47 14.56 -14.17
CA ASP A 92 10.37 15.57 -13.12
C ASP A 92 8.91 15.98 -12.85
N THR A 93 8.70 16.89 -11.90
CA THR A 93 7.36 17.39 -11.53
C THR A 93 6.68 18.22 -12.64
N ALA A 94 7.43 18.70 -13.62
CA ALA A 94 6.90 19.40 -14.80
C ALA A 94 6.59 18.43 -15.96
N GLY A 95 6.85 17.13 -15.79
CA GLY A 95 6.67 16.13 -16.82
C GLY A 95 7.85 16.03 -17.82
N MET A 96 8.94 16.77 -17.58
CA MET A 96 10.13 16.71 -18.41
C MET A 96 11.00 15.50 -18.10
N THR A 97 11.54 14.87 -19.13
CA THR A 97 12.47 13.75 -18.98
C THR A 97 13.89 14.25 -18.73
N ALA A 98 14.54 13.74 -17.70
CA ALA A 98 15.93 14.03 -17.36
C ALA A 98 16.68 12.75 -16.98
N THR A 99 18.00 12.80 -16.90
CA THR A 99 18.87 11.66 -16.62
C THR A 99 19.84 11.98 -15.50
N LEU A 100 20.00 11.03 -14.55
CA LEU A 100 20.97 11.10 -13.46
C LEU A 100 21.99 9.98 -13.64
N GLY A 101 23.28 10.33 -13.51
CA GLY A 101 24.36 9.35 -13.42
C GLY A 101 24.58 8.91 -11.97
N TYR A 102 25.05 7.68 -11.77
CA TYR A 102 25.38 7.17 -10.44
C TYR A 102 26.69 6.34 -10.42
N SER A 103 27.32 6.31 -9.26
CA SER A 103 28.46 5.41 -8.99
C SER A 103 28.00 4.14 -8.24
N ALA A 104 26.92 4.28 -7.44
CA ALA A 104 26.23 3.18 -6.78
C ALA A 104 24.72 3.48 -6.78
N LEU A 105 23.91 2.45 -6.96
CA LEU A 105 22.45 2.55 -7.00
C LEU A 105 21.83 1.73 -5.88
N VAL A 106 20.87 2.33 -5.16
CA VAL A 106 19.97 1.63 -4.25
C VAL A 106 18.56 1.71 -4.83
N LEU A 107 17.99 0.55 -5.15
CA LEU A 107 16.63 0.45 -5.65
C LEU A 107 15.67 0.15 -4.49
N ALA A 108 14.96 1.18 -4.03
CA ALA A 108 13.99 1.14 -2.94
C ALA A 108 12.58 1.60 -3.43
N ALA A 109 12.24 1.28 -4.67
CA ALA A 109 11.01 1.73 -5.35
C ALA A 109 9.73 1.05 -4.81
N GLY A 110 9.85 0.16 -3.83
CA GLY A 110 8.71 -0.49 -3.19
C GLY A 110 7.96 -1.47 -4.09
N SER A 111 6.69 -1.65 -3.79
CA SER A 111 5.76 -2.52 -4.50
C SER A 111 4.45 -1.79 -4.78
N GLN A 112 3.64 -2.35 -5.66
CA GLN A 112 2.32 -1.86 -6.02
C GLN A 112 1.29 -2.97 -5.86
N LEU A 113 0.06 -2.61 -5.54
CA LEU A 113 -1.05 -3.55 -5.56
C LEU A 113 -1.24 -4.10 -6.97
N ASN A 114 -1.46 -5.40 -7.06
CA ASN A 114 -1.84 -6.02 -8.31
C ASN A 114 -3.35 -5.85 -8.54
N LEU A 115 -3.72 -5.18 -9.62
CA LEU A 115 -5.10 -5.01 -10.04
C LEU A 115 -5.31 -5.84 -11.31
N PRO A 116 -5.79 -7.09 -11.18
CA PRO A 116 -6.07 -7.94 -12.34
C PRO A 116 -7.24 -7.38 -13.15
N ASP A 117 -7.38 -7.87 -14.38
CA ASP A 117 -8.50 -7.54 -15.25
C ASP A 117 -9.76 -8.30 -14.82
N ILE A 118 -10.37 -7.81 -13.74
CA ILE A 118 -11.66 -8.27 -13.19
C ILE A 118 -12.69 -7.19 -13.49
N GLU A 119 -13.85 -7.58 -13.98
CA GLU A 119 -14.94 -6.67 -14.33
C GLU A 119 -15.31 -5.78 -13.15
N GLY A 120 -15.28 -4.46 -13.37
CA GLY A 120 -15.64 -3.44 -12.39
C GLY A 120 -14.68 -3.22 -11.23
N LEU A 121 -13.61 -4.02 -11.09
CA LEU A 121 -12.67 -3.92 -9.97
C LEU A 121 -12.10 -2.51 -9.80
N GLN A 122 -11.58 -1.91 -10.86
CA GLN A 122 -10.95 -0.59 -10.79
C GLN A 122 -11.97 0.54 -10.54
N ALA A 123 -13.21 0.36 -10.96
CA ALA A 123 -14.27 1.36 -10.82
C ALA A 123 -14.90 1.36 -9.42
N HIS A 124 -15.12 0.18 -8.83
CA HIS A 124 -15.98 -0.01 -7.67
C HIS A 124 -15.25 -0.47 -6.42
N ALA A 125 -14.04 -1.05 -6.52
CA ALA A 125 -13.28 -1.44 -5.35
C ALA A 125 -12.40 -0.31 -4.82
N PHE A 126 -12.21 -0.32 -3.50
CA PHE A 126 -11.23 0.48 -2.78
C PHE A 126 -9.97 -0.35 -2.51
N ASN A 127 -8.90 0.31 -2.11
CA ASN A 127 -7.70 -0.36 -1.59
C ASN A 127 -6.97 0.56 -0.60
N VAL A 128 -6.02 -0.01 0.12
CA VAL A 128 -5.18 0.69 1.11
C VAL A 128 -3.70 0.66 0.70
N ASP A 129 -3.42 0.60 -0.60
CA ASP A 129 -2.05 0.48 -1.11
C ASP A 129 -1.29 1.81 -1.11
N SER A 130 -1.99 2.91 -1.34
CA SER A 130 -1.46 4.26 -1.25
C SER A 130 -2.30 5.13 -0.32
N ILE A 131 -1.73 6.24 0.14
CA ILE A 131 -2.43 7.15 1.04
C ILE A 131 -3.66 7.76 0.36
N GLU A 132 -3.57 8.06 -0.92
CA GLU A 132 -4.67 8.62 -1.71
C GLU A 132 -5.84 7.62 -1.84
N GLN A 133 -5.55 6.33 -1.99
CA GLN A 133 -6.57 5.29 -2.05
C GLN A 133 -7.20 5.03 -0.67
N ALA A 134 -6.39 5.06 0.37
CA ALA A 134 -6.88 4.92 1.75
C ALA A 134 -7.76 6.13 2.16
N GLU A 135 -7.41 7.37 1.76
CA GLU A 135 -8.24 8.56 1.93
C GLU A 135 -9.58 8.45 1.16
N ARG A 136 -9.57 7.83 -0.03
CA ARG A 136 -10.81 7.53 -0.76
C ARG A 136 -11.71 6.55 0.00
N LEU A 137 -11.12 5.48 0.56
CA LEU A 137 -11.84 4.52 1.39
C LEU A 137 -12.41 5.22 2.65
N GLU A 138 -11.61 6.03 3.33
CA GLU A 138 -12.06 6.78 4.52
C GLU A 138 -13.23 7.71 4.19
N THR A 139 -13.12 8.46 3.09
CA THR A 139 -14.21 9.34 2.62
C THR A 139 -15.48 8.55 2.27
N HIS A 140 -15.34 7.39 1.63
CA HIS A 140 -16.45 6.51 1.33
C HIS A 140 -17.11 5.98 2.61
N MET A 141 -16.33 5.49 3.56
CA MET A 141 -16.83 4.99 4.84
C MET A 141 -17.67 6.05 5.57
N GLN A 142 -17.22 7.30 5.62
CA GLN A 142 -17.98 8.40 6.22
C GLN A 142 -19.34 8.65 5.53
N ARG A 143 -19.43 8.41 4.22
CA ARG A 143 -20.68 8.57 3.45
C ARG A 143 -21.69 7.46 3.70
N LEU A 144 -21.29 6.32 4.26
CA LEU A 144 -22.21 5.22 4.57
C LEU A 144 -23.35 5.67 5.49
N ALA A 145 -23.09 6.61 6.41
CA ALA A 145 -24.12 7.15 7.31
C ALA A 145 -25.32 7.79 6.56
N ALA A 146 -25.11 8.30 5.34
CA ALA A 146 -26.14 8.91 4.51
C ALA A 146 -26.87 7.92 3.58
N LEU A 147 -26.41 6.68 3.50
CA LEU A 147 -27.05 5.65 2.68
C LEU A 147 -28.28 5.05 3.38
N PRO A 148 -29.24 4.48 2.61
CA PRO A 148 -30.36 3.74 3.18
C PRO A 148 -29.92 2.63 4.12
N ASP A 149 -30.70 2.40 5.16
CA ASP A 149 -30.42 1.35 6.16
C ASP A 149 -30.72 -0.05 5.59
N THR A 150 -29.72 -0.63 4.96
CA THR A 150 -29.77 -1.97 4.35
C THR A 150 -28.64 -2.82 4.89
N PRO A 151 -28.73 -4.14 4.86
CA PRO A 151 -27.62 -5.03 5.26
C PRO A 151 -26.35 -4.74 4.46
N ALA A 152 -26.43 -4.40 3.18
CA ALA A 152 -25.30 -4.07 2.33
C ALA A 152 -24.53 -2.84 2.83
N ARG A 153 -25.20 -1.85 3.44
CA ARG A 153 -24.57 -0.63 3.99
C ARG A 153 -23.53 -0.97 5.08
N SER A 154 -23.82 -1.95 5.93
CA SER A 154 -22.94 -2.40 7.02
C SER A 154 -22.10 -3.63 6.65
N THR A 155 -22.13 -4.05 5.37
CA THR A 155 -21.31 -5.16 4.86
C THR A 155 -20.06 -4.63 4.17
N VAL A 156 -18.91 -5.18 4.58
CA VAL A 156 -17.61 -4.95 3.94
C VAL A 156 -17.06 -6.27 3.42
N VAL A 157 -16.69 -6.30 2.15
CA VAL A 157 -15.97 -7.42 1.55
C VAL A 157 -14.52 -7.04 1.40
N VAL A 158 -13.61 -7.87 1.93
CA VAL A 158 -12.16 -7.74 1.75
C VAL A 158 -11.67 -8.89 0.87
N ALA A 159 -11.20 -8.57 -0.32
CA ALA A 159 -10.66 -9.55 -1.26
C ALA A 159 -9.15 -9.72 -1.04
N GLY A 160 -8.77 -10.87 -0.49
CA GLY A 160 -7.39 -11.26 -0.15
C GLY A 160 -7.18 -11.46 1.35
N GLY A 161 -6.80 -12.67 1.75
CA GLY A 161 -6.52 -13.08 3.14
C GLY A 161 -5.02 -13.02 3.50
N GLY A 162 -4.27 -12.10 2.88
CA GLY A 162 -2.91 -11.74 3.29
C GLY A 162 -2.89 -10.79 4.49
N PHE A 163 -1.71 -10.40 5.00
CA PHE A 163 -1.57 -9.50 6.15
C PHE A 163 -2.43 -8.25 6.03
N THR A 164 -2.30 -7.51 4.93
CA THR A 164 -3.07 -6.28 4.69
C THR A 164 -4.58 -6.52 4.72
N GLY A 165 -5.05 -7.63 4.13
CA GLY A 165 -6.48 -7.95 4.12
C GLY A 165 -7.02 -8.28 5.49
N ILE A 166 -6.29 -9.08 6.27
CA ILE A 166 -6.67 -9.43 7.65
C ILE A 166 -6.70 -8.18 8.53
N GLU A 167 -5.63 -7.36 8.52
CA GLU A 167 -5.56 -6.12 9.29
C GLU A 167 -6.71 -5.17 8.89
N THR A 168 -6.94 -4.98 7.58
CA THR A 168 -8.07 -4.20 7.09
C THR A 168 -9.40 -4.74 7.59
N ALA A 169 -9.65 -6.04 7.47
CA ALA A 169 -10.90 -6.65 7.87
C ALA A 169 -11.14 -6.56 9.39
N CYS A 170 -10.10 -6.74 10.19
CA CYS A 170 -10.19 -6.65 11.66
C CYS A 170 -10.52 -5.23 12.15
N GLU A 171 -10.13 -4.20 11.40
CA GLU A 171 -10.42 -2.79 11.73
C GLU A 171 -11.87 -2.40 11.38
N MET A 172 -12.47 -2.99 10.35
CA MET A 172 -13.77 -2.57 9.82
C MET A 172 -14.94 -2.66 10.83
N PRO A 173 -15.06 -3.67 11.69
CA PRO A 173 -16.19 -3.74 12.63
C PRO A 173 -16.25 -2.54 13.59
N ALA A 174 -15.11 -2.10 14.10
CA ALA A 174 -15.04 -0.93 14.99
C ALA A 174 -15.38 0.36 14.21
N ARG A 175 -14.80 0.54 13.03
CA ARG A 175 -15.04 1.72 12.17
C ARG A 175 -16.51 1.82 11.75
N LEU A 176 -17.15 0.71 11.40
CA LEU A 176 -18.58 0.72 11.03
C LEU A 176 -19.47 1.12 12.21
N ARG A 177 -19.18 0.62 13.44
CA ARG A 177 -19.92 1.02 14.65
C ARG A 177 -19.72 2.50 15.00
N GLU A 178 -18.52 3.02 14.81
CA GLU A 178 -18.24 4.45 15.01
C GLU A 178 -19.04 5.33 14.04
N ILE A 179 -19.16 4.93 12.76
CA ILE A 179 -19.80 5.70 11.71
C ILE A 179 -21.34 5.54 11.71
N LEU A 180 -21.83 4.30 11.89
CA LEU A 180 -23.23 3.95 11.75
C LEU A 180 -23.98 3.87 13.10
N GLY A 181 -23.26 3.98 14.22
CA GLY A 181 -23.81 3.89 15.58
C GLY A 181 -23.54 2.52 16.23
N ALA A 182 -23.59 2.50 17.57
CA ALA A 182 -23.22 1.33 18.38
C ALA A 182 -24.15 0.13 18.14
N ASP A 183 -25.39 0.33 17.72
CA ASP A 183 -26.36 -0.72 17.42
C ASP A 183 -26.15 -1.36 16.05
N CYS A 184 -25.24 -0.81 15.23
CA CYS A 184 -24.89 -1.37 13.93
C CYS A 184 -24.38 -2.81 14.10
N GLN A 185 -24.85 -3.70 13.25
CA GLN A 185 -24.37 -5.08 13.13
C GLN A 185 -23.47 -5.19 11.91
N PRO A 186 -22.16 -4.94 12.06
CA PRO A 186 -21.22 -5.02 10.94
C PRO A 186 -21.10 -6.45 10.45
N ARG A 187 -21.07 -6.63 9.14
CA ARG A 187 -20.71 -7.87 8.50
C ARG A 187 -19.44 -7.69 7.70
N VAL A 188 -18.37 -8.33 8.08
CA VAL A 188 -17.07 -8.24 7.40
C VAL A 188 -16.66 -9.60 6.91
N ILE A 189 -16.37 -9.73 5.61
CA ILE A 189 -16.10 -11.03 4.98
C ILE A 189 -14.75 -10.93 4.25
N ILE A 190 -13.82 -11.81 4.60
CA ILE A 190 -12.58 -12.00 3.84
C ILE A 190 -12.81 -13.10 2.81
N ILE A 191 -12.57 -12.78 1.52
CA ILE A 191 -12.59 -13.76 0.43
C ILE A 191 -11.15 -14.12 0.10
N ASP A 192 -10.81 -15.41 0.18
CA ASP A 192 -9.47 -15.89 -0.13
C ASP A 192 -9.48 -17.22 -0.89
N ARG A 193 -8.50 -17.37 -1.80
CA ARG A 193 -8.31 -18.60 -2.59
C ARG A 193 -7.71 -19.75 -1.77
N GLY A 194 -7.12 -19.44 -0.62
CA GLY A 194 -6.57 -20.42 0.31
C GLY A 194 -7.65 -21.33 0.88
N GLN A 195 -7.26 -22.55 1.23
CA GLN A 195 -8.16 -23.55 1.81
C GLN A 195 -8.32 -23.41 3.33
N SER A 196 -7.50 -22.61 3.97
CA SER A 196 -7.53 -22.35 5.41
C SER A 196 -7.18 -20.91 5.74
N VAL A 197 -7.67 -20.44 6.88
CA VAL A 197 -7.36 -19.12 7.42
C VAL A 197 -5.85 -18.97 7.56
N GLY A 198 -5.31 -17.85 7.04
CA GLY A 198 -3.88 -17.56 7.14
C GLY A 198 -2.97 -18.53 6.39
N ALA A 199 -3.47 -19.26 5.38
CA ALA A 199 -2.71 -20.26 4.62
C ALA A 199 -1.36 -19.77 4.09
N SER A 200 -1.29 -18.50 3.69
CA SER A 200 -0.06 -17.86 3.17
C SER A 200 0.96 -17.49 4.26
N MET A 201 0.60 -17.58 5.54
CA MET A 201 1.42 -17.09 6.66
C MET A 201 2.07 -18.20 7.48
N GLY A 202 1.78 -19.45 7.13
CA GLY A 202 2.32 -20.64 7.82
C GLY A 202 1.44 -21.15 8.96
N THR A 203 1.64 -22.41 9.28
CA THR A 203 0.78 -23.16 10.20
C THR A 203 0.81 -22.69 11.66
N ALA A 204 1.90 -22.01 12.07
CA ALA A 204 2.05 -21.57 13.46
C ALA A 204 1.17 -20.34 13.79
N ILE A 205 0.93 -19.44 12.82
CA ILE A 205 0.17 -18.21 13.05
C ILE A 205 -1.32 -18.35 12.67
N ALA A 206 -1.66 -19.31 11.83
CA ALA A 206 -3.03 -19.52 11.36
C ALA A 206 -4.07 -19.67 12.47
N PRO A 207 -3.83 -20.44 13.58
CA PRO A 207 -4.79 -20.53 14.69
C PRO A 207 -5.02 -19.18 15.39
N VAL A 208 -3.97 -18.38 15.57
CA VAL A 208 -4.06 -17.05 16.20
C VAL A 208 -4.91 -16.11 15.35
N ILE A 209 -4.73 -16.14 14.02
CA ILE A 209 -5.54 -15.35 13.09
C ILE A 209 -7.00 -15.80 13.12
N ALA A 210 -7.25 -17.11 13.13
CA ALA A 210 -8.59 -17.66 13.18
C ALA A 210 -9.34 -17.23 14.46
N GLU A 211 -8.68 -17.29 15.61
CA GLU A 211 -9.21 -16.85 16.90
C GLU A 211 -9.51 -15.34 16.87
N ALA A 212 -8.54 -14.52 16.51
CA ALA A 212 -8.68 -13.06 16.49
C ALA A 212 -9.79 -12.58 15.52
N THR A 213 -9.88 -13.18 14.33
CA THR A 213 -10.93 -12.84 13.37
C THR A 213 -12.31 -13.29 13.84
N ALA A 214 -12.41 -14.46 14.51
CA ALA A 214 -13.67 -14.94 15.08
C ALA A 214 -14.16 -14.05 16.22
N GLU A 215 -13.27 -13.61 17.13
CA GLU A 215 -13.60 -12.68 18.22
C GLU A 215 -14.15 -11.34 17.71
N LEU A 216 -13.67 -10.87 16.57
CA LEU A 216 -14.13 -9.62 15.92
C LEU A 216 -15.38 -9.83 15.06
N GLY A 217 -15.84 -11.06 14.88
CA GLY A 217 -16.98 -11.40 14.02
C GLY A 217 -16.67 -11.29 12.52
N VAL A 218 -15.39 -11.44 12.12
CA VAL A 218 -14.98 -11.45 10.71
C VAL A 218 -15.20 -12.86 10.13
N GLU A 219 -15.96 -12.91 9.04
CA GLU A 219 -16.26 -14.15 8.31
C GLU A 219 -15.16 -14.46 7.28
N TRP A 220 -14.96 -15.75 6.97
CA TRP A 220 -14.07 -16.19 5.90
C TRP A 220 -14.85 -16.95 4.82
N CYS A 221 -14.65 -16.52 3.57
CA CYS A 221 -15.06 -17.25 2.38
C CYS A 221 -13.80 -17.82 1.73
N LEU A 222 -13.43 -19.03 2.10
CA LEU A 222 -12.22 -19.72 1.67
C LEU A 222 -12.44 -20.49 0.36
N SER A 223 -11.34 -20.87 -0.30
CA SER A 223 -11.34 -21.57 -1.60
C SER A 223 -12.17 -20.83 -2.66
N SER A 224 -12.24 -19.50 -2.56
CA SER A 224 -13.09 -18.66 -3.38
C SER A 224 -12.33 -17.47 -3.96
N SER A 225 -12.84 -16.92 -5.05
CA SER A 225 -12.28 -15.74 -5.70
C SER A 225 -13.37 -14.84 -6.25
N VAL A 226 -13.12 -13.53 -6.22
CA VAL A 226 -13.95 -12.51 -6.84
C VAL A 226 -13.70 -12.51 -8.34
N VAL A 227 -14.76 -12.51 -9.14
CA VAL A 227 -14.72 -12.47 -10.62
C VAL A 227 -15.36 -11.21 -11.19
N ALA A 228 -16.20 -10.52 -10.42
CA ALA A 228 -16.75 -9.22 -10.79
C ALA A 228 -17.02 -8.38 -9.55
N VAL A 229 -16.95 -7.06 -9.70
CA VAL A 229 -17.26 -6.06 -8.68
C VAL A 229 -18.16 -5.00 -9.29
N ASP A 230 -19.20 -4.60 -8.60
CA ASP A 230 -20.03 -3.46 -8.99
C ASP A 230 -20.39 -2.57 -7.79
N GLU A 231 -21.24 -1.58 -7.98
CA GLU A 231 -21.67 -0.64 -6.94
C GLU A 231 -22.46 -1.29 -5.78
N HIS A 232 -22.91 -2.54 -5.96
CA HIS A 232 -23.73 -3.27 -5.01
C HIS A 232 -23.00 -4.44 -4.33
N GLY A 233 -21.75 -4.74 -4.72
CA GLY A 233 -20.95 -5.81 -4.09
C GLY A 233 -20.10 -6.61 -5.06
N VAL A 234 -19.98 -7.92 -4.81
CA VAL A 234 -19.09 -8.81 -5.57
C VAL A 234 -19.81 -10.07 -6.04
N THR A 235 -19.35 -10.61 -7.19
CA THR A 235 -19.69 -11.94 -7.68
C THR A 235 -18.49 -12.86 -7.54
N LEU A 236 -18.71 -14.04 -6.97
CA LEU A 236 -17.68 -15.07 -6.80
C LEU A 236 -17.62 -16.02 -7.99
N ALA A 237 -16.53 -16.77 -8.10
CA ALA A 237 -16.29 -17.71 -9.22
C ALA A 237 -17.32 -18.84 -9.32
N ASP A 238 -17.98 -19.19 -8.22
CA ASP A 238 -19.08 -20.18 -8.17
C ASP A 238 -20.45 -19.59 -8.52
N GLY A 239 -20.50 -18.28 -8.84
CA GLY A 239 -21.72 -17.54 -9.15
C GLY A 239 -22.44 -16.97 -7.93
N GLN A 240 -21.96 -17.20 -6.70
CA GLN A 240 -22.53 -16.58 -5.51
C GLN A 240 -22.37 -15.06 -5.56
N ARG A 241 -23.43 -14.35 -5.15
CA ARG A 241 -23.42 -12.89 -4.97
C ARG A 241 -23.32 -12.53 -3.49
N ILE A 242 -22.46 -11.55 -3.17
CA ILE A 242 -22.40 -10.92 -1.85
C ILE A 242 -22.67 -9.43 -2.02
N ASP A 243 -23.80 -8.97 -1.50
CA ASP A 243 -24.16 -7.55 -1.51
C ASP A 243 -23.39 -6.83 -0.42
N ALA A 244 -22.69 -5.77 -0.80
CA ALA A 244 -21.86 -4.94 0.08
C ALA A 244 -21.70 -3.54 -0.49
N ALA A 245 -21.85 -2.51 0.33
CA ALA A 245 -21.59 -1.14 -0.07
C ALA A 245 -20.07 -0.83 -0.13
N THR A 246 -19.24 -1.66 0.50
CA THR A 246 -17.80 -1.47 0.54
C THR A 246 -17.05 -2.73 0.14
N VAL A 247 -16.23 -2.63 -0.90
CA VAL A 247 -15.35 -3.70 -1.36
C VAL A 247 -13.91 -3.19 -1.31
N VAL A 248 -13.04 -3.88 -0.56
CA VAL A 248 -11.62 -3.53 -0.43
C VAL A 248 -10.77 -4.61 -1.07
N TRP A 249 -10.00 -4.25 -2.10
CA TRP A 249 -9.08 -5.15 -2.78
C TRP A 249 -7.70 -5.08 -2.15
N THR A 250 -7.21 -6.21 -1.63
CA THR A 250 -5.88 -6.33 -1.01
C THR A 250 -5.07 -7.48 -1.60
N ALA A 251 -5.64 -8.19 -2.59
CA ALA A 251 -5.06 -9.41 -3.14
C ALA A 251 -3.89 -9.14 -4.09
N GLY A 252 -2.72 -9.59 -3.67
CA GLY A 252 -1.51 -9.59 -4.47
C GLY A 252 -0.78 -8.24 -4.51
N VAL A 253 0.53 -8.32 -4.43
CA VAL A 253 1.44 -7.19 -4.65
C VAL A 253 2.48 -7.59 -5.67
N ARG A 254 2.94 -6.63 -6.48
CA ARG A 254 4.03 -6.82 -7.42
C ARG A 254 5.13 -5.81 -7.13
N ALA A 255 6.38 -6.22 -7.30
CA ALA A 255 7.50 -5.30 -7.22
C ALA A 255 7.38 -4.21 -8.29
N SER A 256 8.04 -3.07 -8.08
CA SER A 256 8.17 -2.04 -9.10
C SER A 256 8.77 -2.62 -10.40
N GLU A 257 8.28 -2.21 -11.55
CA GLU A 257 8.80 -2.63 -12.87
C GLU A 257 10.29 -2.29 -13.05
N LEU A 258 10.80 -1.33 -12.29
CA LEU A 258 12.23 -1.00 -12.27
C LEU A 258 13.10 -2.18 -11.78
N THR A 259 12.56 -3.10 -10.97
CA THR A 259 13.31 -4.28 -10.49
C THR A 259 13.68 -5.27 -11.58
N ALA A 260 12.97 -5.26 -12.69
CA ALA A 260 13.28 -6.11 -13.86
C ALA A 260 14.42 -5.55 -14.73
N GLN A 261 14.93 -4.35 -14.40
CA GLN A 261 15.95 -3.64 -15.18
C GLN A 261 17.35 -3.71 -14.54
N VAL A 262 17.48 -4.38 -13.39
CA VAL A 262 18.71 -4.50 -12.60
C VAL A 262 19.08 -5.94 -12.34
#